data_fec111d753f7539ddd52176347f20b44
#
_entry.id   fec111d753f7539ddd52176347f20b44
#
_cell.length_a   1.000
_cell.length_b   1.000
_cell.length_c   1.000
_cell.angle_alpha   90.00
_cell.angle_beta   90.00
_cell.angle_gamma   90.00
#
_symmetry.space_group_name_H-M   'P 1'
#
loop_
_entity.id
_entity.type
_entity.pdbx_description
1 polymer ?
#
loop_
_entity_poly.entity_id
_entity_poly.type
_entity_poly.pdbx_seq_one_letter_code
_entity_poly.pdbx_strand_id
1 'polypeptide(L)'
;MSRATRFKLYRALLIVAIVLIVPVIFIVGITLPYLFNTIKITFPDIVIDKDVESYIAEKELLFENTDPRAKKKIIWHDDAKIKTEYSIVYLHGSFATGRQQEEVLVKIAKKLKANLFISRLAGHGSGFESTKSLEAKNFLEDAAEAVAVGNKIGNKVILMGFSAGGSFALMAAKDQKLSEKIDHLVLVAPWTPKLSPPYFLAATGLFFKSQYKFNFPRMFDLPNEEWDPFWVNEFHRELPRQLWVAAFSGRKLEFLETKIPVSYTHLRAHET
;
A
#
# COMPACT_ATOMS: atom_id res chain seq x y z
N MET A 1 -49.51 2.59 -36.09
CA MET A 1 -48.92 1.38 -35.46
C MET A 1 -50.03 0.64 -34.73
N SER A 2 -50.24 -0.65 -35.03
CA SER A 2 -51.33 -1.44 -34.42
C SER A 2 -51.07 -1.68 -32.93
N ARG A 3 -52.14 -2.00 -32.16
CA ARG A 3 -52.05 -2.30 -30.73
C ARG A 3 -51.09 -3.49 -30.47
N ALA A 4 -51.10 -4.48 -31.35
CA ALA A 4 -50.23 -5.64 -31.30
C ALA A 4 -48.73 -5.29 -31.54
N THR A 5 -48.46 -4.36 -32.47
CA THR A 5 -47.11 -3.90 -32.75
C THR A 5 -46.51 -3.11 -31.58
N ARG A 6 -47.30 -2.26 -30.91
CA ARG A 6 -46.89 -1.55 -29.70
C ARG A 6 -46.56 -2.53 -28.58
N PHE A 7 -47.40 -3.55 -28.36
CA PHE A 7 -47.17 -4.54 -27.31
C PHE A 7 -45.89 -5.34 -27.54
N LYS A 8 -45.61 -5.76 -28.79
CA LYS A 8 -44.34 -6.43 -29.14
C LYS A 8 -43.14 -5.52 -28.89
N LEU A 9 -43.24 -4.24 -29.24
CA LEU A 9 -42.15 -3.26 -28.99
C LEU A 9 -41.91 -3.07 -27.52
N TYR A 10 -42.95 -2.90 -26.69
CA TYR A 10 -42.77 -2.77 -25.23
C TYR A 10 -42.14 -4.01 -24.59
N ARG A 11 -42.53 -5.23 -25.03
CA ARG A 11 -41.88 -6.46 -24.55
C ARG A 11 -40.41 -6.53 -24.92
N ALA A 12 -40.06 -6.16 -26.16
CA ALA A 12 -38.69 -6.13 -26.62
C ALA A 12 -37.86 -5.13 -25.82
N LEU A 13 -38.38 -3.91 -25.61
CA LEU A 13 -37.72 -2.87 -24.79
C LEU A 13 -37.54 -3.31 -23.31
N LEU A 14 -38.56 -3.97 -22.76
CA LEU A 14 -38.49 -4.51 -21.40
C LEU A 14 -37.41 -5.60 -21.27
N ILE A 15 -37.36 -6.51 -22.25
CA ILE A 15 -36.33 -7.56 -22.26
C ILE A 15 -34.93 -6.93 -22.36
N VAL A 16 -34.73 -5.95 -23.25
CA VAL A 16 -33.47 -5.23 -23.38
C VAL A 16 -33.11 -4.51 -22.08
N ALA A 17 -34.08 -3.84 -21.46
CA ALA A 17 -33.87 -3.17 -20.17
C ALA A 17 -33.45 -4.16 -19.06
N ILE A 18 -34.15 -5.32 -18.98
CA ILE A 18 -33.79 -6.37 -18.00
C ILE A 18 -32.37 -6.90 -18.24
N VAL A 19 -32.02 -7.20 -19.50
CA VAL A 19 -30.70 -7.73 -19.88
C VAL A 19 -29.59 -6.74 -19.57
N LEU A 20 -29.84 -5.44 -19.63
CA LEU A 20 -28.85 -4.39 -19.33
C LEU A 20 -28.79 -4.05 -17.83
N ILE A 21 -29.94 -3.93 -17.18
CA ILE A 21 -30.03 -3.43 -15.79
C ILE A 21 -29.73 -4.52 -14.77
N VAL A 22 -30.19 -5.75 -14.97
CA VAL A 22 -30.00 -6.84 -14.00
C VAL A 22 -28.51 -7.14 -13.77
N PRO A 23 -27.65 -7.28 -14.80
CA PRO A 23 -26.22 -7.45 -14.59
C PRO A 23 -25.58 -6.27 -13.86
N VAL A 24 -26.00 -5.04 -14.16
CA VAL A 24 -25.49 -3.86 -13.48
C VAL A 24 -25.85 -3.88 -12.00
N ILE A 25 -27.12 -4.16 -11.65
CA ILE A 25 -27.57 -4.29 -10.25
C ILE A 25 -26.80 -5.42 -9.55
N PHE A 26 -26.60 -6.55 -10.22
CA PHE A 26 -25.86 -7.68 -9.68
C PHE A 26 -24.38 -7.32 -9.41
N ILE A 27 -23.72 -6.71 -10.40
CA ILE A 27 -22.34 -6.23 -10.27
C ILE A 27 -22.23 -5.22 -9.12
N VAL A 28 -23.10 -4.22 -9.10
CA VAL A 28 -23.14 -3.19 -8.05
C VAL A 28 -23.40 -3.83 -6.68
N GLY A 29 -24.37 -4.75 -6.58
CA GLY A 29 -24.71 -5.43 -5.34
C GLY A 29 -23.56 -6.26 -4.75
N ILE A 30 -22.74 -6.88 -5.61
CA ILE A 30 -21.56 -7.64 -5.16
C ILE A 30 -20.41 -6.71 -4.79
N THR A 31 -20.20 -5.62 -5.51
CA THR A 31 -19.01 -4.78 -5.36
C THR A 31 -19.16 -3.71 -4.29
N LEU A 32 -20.36 -3.14 -4.10
CA LEU A 32 -20.62 -2.11 -3.10
C LEU A 32 -20.17 -2.51 -1.67
N PRO A 33 -20.52 -3.70 -1.14
CA PRO A 33 -20.12 -4.08 0.21
C PRO A 33 -18.59 -4.02 0.42
N TYR A 34 -17.82 -4.36 -0.62
CA TYR A 34 -16.36 -4.33 -0.54
C TYR A 34 -15.79 -2.92 -0.63
N LEU A 35 -16.38 -2.06 -1.48
CA LEU A 35 -15.94 -0.67 -1.62
C LEU A 35 -16.17 0.18 -0.37
N PHE A 36 -17.21 -0.16 0.39
CA PHE A 36 -17.56 0.51 1.65
C PHE A 36 -17.06 -0.23 2.88
N ASN A 37 -16.42 -1.39 2.69
CA ASN A 37 -15.85 -2.12 3.82
C ASN A 37 -14.74 -1.29 4.48
N THR A 38 -14.79 -1.24 5.80
CA THR A 38 -13.80 -0.53 6.61
C THR A 38 -13.42 -1.38 7.82
N ILE A 39 -12.20 -1.21 8.29
CA ILE A 39 -11.72 -1.77 9.54
C ILE A 39 -11.55 -0.66 10.57
N LYS A 40 -11.59 -1.02 11.84
CA LYS A 40 -11.10 -0.15 12.91
C LYS A 40 -9.59 -0.02 12.75
N ILE A 41 -9.10 1.22 12.67
CA ILE A 41 -7.67 1.49 12.61
C ILE A 41 -7.12 1.28 14.03
N THR A 42 -6.36 0.21 14.18
CA THR A 42 -5.66 -0.15 15.42
C THR A 42 -4.30 -0.71 15.07
N PHE A 43 -3.28 -0.19 15.71
CA PHE A 43 -1.91 -0.66 15.51
C PHE A 43 -1.52 -1.59 16.66
N PRO A 44 -0.89 -2.75 16.37
CA PRO A 44 -0.35 -3.60 17.40
C PRO A 44 0.85 -2.95 18.08
N ASP A 45 1.08 -3.31 19.32
CA ASP A 45 2.33 -2.94 19.99
C ASP A 45 3.42 -3.94 19.58
N ILE A 46 4.40 -3.47 18.83
CA ILE A 46 5.51 -4.29 18.34
C ILE A 46 6.68 -4.17 19.31
N VAL A 47 6.98 -5.28 19.98
CA VAL A 47 8.12 -5.38 20.89
C VAL A 47 9.26 -6.12 20.17
N ILE A 48 10.43 -5.49 20.10
CA ILE A 48 11.65 -6.08 19.59
C ILE A 48 12.60 -6.24 20.79
N ASP A 49 12.66 -7.46 21.33
CA ASP A 49 13.40 -7.82 22.54
C ASP A 49 14.79 -8.44 22.25
N LYS A 50 15.13 -8.56 20.98
CA LYS A 50 16.38 -9.13 20.45
C LYS A 50 17.09 -8.14 19.55
N ASP A 51 18.22 -8.57 19.02
CA ASP A 51 18.91 -7.84 17.94
C ASP A 51 17.96 -7.60 16.75
N VAL A 52 17.98 -6.37 16.24
CA VAL A 52 17.02 -5.94 15.23
C VAL A 52 17.22 -6.62 13.88
N GLU A 53 18.48 -6.98 13.51
CA GLU A 53 18.74 -7.73 12.27
C GLU A 53 18.21 -9.16 12.39
N SER A 54 18.43 -9.80 13.55
CA SER A 54 17.89 -11.14 13.85
C SER A 54 16.37 -11.14 13.83
N TYR A 55 15.73 -10.10 14.38
CA TYR A 55 14.29 -9.94 14.33
C TYR A 55 13.76 -9.89 12.88
N ILE A 56 14.38 -9.06 12.03
CA ILE A 56 14.01 -8.93 10.63
C ILE A 56 14.24 -10.24 9.88
N ALA A 57 15.37 -10.88 10.10
CA ALA A 57 15.69 -12.16 9.45
C ALA A 57 14.65 -13.24 9.75
N GLU A 58 14.23 -13.39 11.01
CA GLU A 58 13.18 -14.33 11.40
C GLU A 58 11.84 -14.01 10.74
N LYS A 59 11.47 -12.72 10.67
CA LYS A 59 10.25 -12.30 9.97
C LYS A 59 10.30 -12.63 8.47
N GLU A 60 11.44 -12.51 7.84
CA GLU A 60 11.62 -12.84 6.43
C GLU A 60 11.61 -14.35 6.16
N LEU A 61 12.00 -15.19 7.14
CA LEU A 61 11.91 -16.66 7.02
C LEU A 61 10.47 -17.17 6.88
N LEU A 62 9.49 -16.40 7.33
CA LEU A 62 8.06 -16.74 7.16
C LEU A 62 7.62 -16.66 5.68
N PHE A 63 8.43 -16.14 4.79
CA PHE A 63 8.12 -15.89 3.39
C PHE A 63 9.19 -16.47 2.45
N GLU A 64 9.18 -17.79 2.29
CA GLU A 64 10.22 -18.55 1.55
C GLU A 64 10.45 -18.07 0.12
N ASN A 65 9.39 -17.61 -0.57
CA ASN A 65 9.43 -17.19 -1.96
C ASN A 65 9.65 -15.68 -2.15
N THR A 66 10.17 -14.99 -1.14
CA THR A 66 10.44 -13.55 -1.29
C THR A 66 11.67 -13.32 -2.15
N ASP A 67 11.52 -12.50 -3.22
CA ASP A 67 12.66 -12.02 -3.99
C ASP A 67 13.67 -11.34 -3.03
N PRO A 68 14.95 -11.78 -3.04
CA PRO A 68 15.96 -11.23 -2.13
C PRO A 68 16.07 -9.70 -2.20
N ARG A 69 15.79 -9.10 -3.36
CA ARG A 69 15.83 -7.66 -3.60
C ARG A 69 14.63 -6.93 -2.98
N ALA A 70 13.50 -7.63 -2.74
CA ALA A 70 12.30 -7.10 -2.13
C ALA A 70 12.24 -7.27 -0.61
N LYS A 71 13.18 -8.02 -0.03
CA LYS A 71 13.22 -8.27 1.42
C LYS A 71 13.35 -6.98 2.23
N LYS A 72 12.78 -6.99 3.43
CA LYS A 72 13.03 -5.96 4.46
C LYS A 72 14.53 -5.89 4.74
N LYS A 73 15.07 -4.68 4.85
CA LYS A 73 16.49 -4.51 5.14
C LYS A 73 16.80 -3.23 5.89
N ILE A 74 17.84 -3.31 6.71
CA ILE A 74 18.48 -2.15 7.30
C ILE A 74 19.72 -1.82 6.47
N ILE A 75 19.89 -0.55 6.13
CA ILE A 75 21.10 0.02 5.56
C ILE A 75 21.69 0.91 6.63
N TRP A 76 22.74 0.45 7.24
CA TRP A 76 23.45 1.16 8.30
C TRP A 76 24.25 2.31 7.72
N HIS A 77 24.34 3.39 8.49
CA HIS A 77 25.16 4.55 8.12
C HIS A 77 26.66 4.20 8.08
N ASP A 78 27.07 3.35 9.00
CA ASP A 78 28.45 2.86 9.14
C ASP A 78 28.49 1.39 9.56
N ASP A 79 29.72 0.82 9.54
CA ASP A 79 29.96 -0.60 9.86
C ASP A 79 29.78 -0.93 11.35
N ALA A 80 29.76 0.07 12.24
CA ALA A 80 29.56 -0.13 13.66
C ALA A 80 28.14 -0.54 14.03
N LYS A 81 27.19 -0.35 13.11
CA LYS A 81 25.76 -0.73 13.26
C LYS A 81 25.14 -0.20 14.55
N ILE A 82 25.45 1.01 14.91
CA ILE A 82 24.93 1.69 16.09
C ILE A 82 23.78 2.63 15.73
N LYS A 83 22.99 3.02 16.71
CA LYS A 83 21.96 4.04 16.54
C LYS A 83 22.55 5.35 16.06
N THR A 84 21.89 5.93 15.06
CA THR A 84 22.17 7.30 14.61
C THR A 84 21.21 8.29 15.27
N GLU A 85 21.47 9.59 15.13
CA GLU A 85 20.55 10.64 15.62
C GLU A 85 19.19 10.50 14.95
N TYR A 86 19.15 10.24 13.64
CA TYR A 86 17.92 9.98 12.90
C TYR A 86 17.95 8.57 12.29
N SER A 87 16.79 7.92 12.27
CA SER A 87 16.53 6.81 11.38
C SER A 87 15.49 7.23 10.33
N ILE A 88 15.66 6.75 9.11
CA ILE A 88 14.66 6.85 8.06
C ILE A 88 13.97 5.51 7.96
N VAL A 89 12.64 5.52 7.98
CA VAL A 89 11.79 4.34 7.84
C VAL A 89 10.90 4.53 6.63
N TYR A 90 10.95 3.61 5.67
CA TYR A 90 10.25 3.75 4.41
C TYR A 90 9.17 2.70 4.19
N LEU A 91 7.95 3.19 3.89
CA LEU A 91 6.79 2.40 3.46
C LEU A 91 6.53 2.65 1.97
N HIS A 92 6.64 1.60 1.16
CA HIS A 92 6.51 1.70 -0.30
C HIS A 92 5.05 1.77 -0.78
N GLY A 93 4.85 2.05 -2.07
CA GLY A 93 3.53 2.14 -2.69
C GLY A 93 2.91 0.79 -3.06
N SER A 94 1.63 0.83 -3.49
CA SER A 94 0.91 -0.35 -3.98
C SER A 94 1.61 -0.98 -5.17
N PHE A 95 1.60 -2.30 -5.24
CA PHE A 95 2.19 -3.11 -6.32
C PHE A 95 3.68 -2.87 -6.56
N ALA A 96 4.34 -2.07 -5.72
CA ALA A 96 5.76 -1.83 -5.76
C ALA A 96 6.49 -2.58 -4.64
N THR A 97 7.81 -2.54 -4.64
CA THR A 97 8.64 -2.97 -3.52
C THR A 97 9.50 -1.81 -3.03
N GLY A 98 10.14 -1.96 -1.88
CA GLY A 98 11.06 -0.95 -1.36
C GLY A 98 12.23 -0.65 -2.31
N ARG A 99 12.56 -1.59 -3.19
CA ARG A 99 13.59 -1.45 -4.22
C ARG A 99 13.37 -0.25 -5.14
N GLN A 100 12.12 0.09 -5.44
CA GLN A 100 11.77 1.16 -6.37
C GLN A 100 12.39 2.51 -6.01
N GLN A 101 12.49 2.83 -4.71
CA GLN A 101 12.99 4.12 -4.23
C GLN A 101 14.36 3.99 -3.52
N GLU A 102 14.93 2.79 -3.45
CA GLU A 102 16.10 2.50 -2.63
C GLU A 102 17.27 3.43 -2.91
N GLU A 103 17.61 3.67 -4.17
CA GLU A 103 18.75 4.50 -4.53
C GLU A 103 18.59 5.94 -4.00
N VAL A 104 17.39 6.50 -4.12
CA VAL A 104 17.09 7.85 -3.61
C VAL A 104 17.13 7.88 -2.09
N LEU A 105 16.55 6.87 -1.43
CA LEU A 105 16.53 6.74 0.02
C LEU A 105 17.95 6.63 0.60
N VAL A 106 18.81 5.84 -0.04
CA VAL A 106 20.23 5.71 0.36
C VAL A 106 20.95 7.05 0.26
N LYS A 107 20.72 7.82 -0.81
CA LYS A 107 21.31 9.16 -0.97
C LYS A 107 20.86 10.12 0.14
N ILE A 108 19.56 10.07 0.50
CA ILE A 108 19.00 10.89 1.59
C ILE A 108 19.60 10.45 2.94
N ALA A 109 19.61 9.15 3.22
CA ALA A 109 20.15 8.61 4.45
C ALA A 109 21.63 8.98 4.67
N LYS A 110 22.44 8.88 3.61
CA LYS A 110 23.85 9.32 3.65
C LYS A 110 23.99 10.81 3.99
N LYS A 111 23.17 11.67 3.37
CA LYS A 111 23.20 13.12 3.65
C LYS A 111 22.82 13.44 5.09
N LEU A 112 21.87 12.71 5.67
CA LEU A 112 21.40 12.91 7.03
C LEU A 112 22.24 12.14 8.07
N LYS A 113 23.23 11.37 7.64
CA LYS A 113 24.00 10.44 8.50
C LYS A 113 23.06 9.54 9.31
N ALA A 114 22.00 9.04 8.65
CA ALA A 114 20.92 8.28 9.25
C ALA A 114 21.00 6.80 8.85
N ASN A 115 20.64 5.91 9.77
CA ASN A 115 20.30 4.54 9.41
C ASN A 115 18.98 4.52 8.63
N LEU A 116 18.84 3.60 7.69
CA LEU A 116 17.66 3.47 6.83
C LEU A 116 17.06 2.08 6.98
N PHE A 117 15.76 2.01 7.27
CA PHE A 117 14.99 0.79 7.19
C PHE A 117 14.04 0.85 5.98
N ILE A 118 14.21 -0.09 5.07
CA ILE A 118 13.29 -0.30 3.94
C ILE A 118 12.37 -1.45 4.31
N SER A 119 11.10 -1.13 4.54
CA SER A 119 10.07 -2.12 4.87
C SER A 119 9.59 -2.88 3.63
N ARG A 120 8.83 -3.94 3.85
CA ARG A 120 8.07 -4.65 2.85
C ARG A 120 6.63 -4.80 3.33
N LEU A 121 5.69 -4.23 2.60
CA LEU A 121 4.27 -4.37 2.89
C LEU A 121 3.79 -5.78 2.58
N ALA A 122 2.87 -6.27 3.39
CA ALA A 122 2.28 -7.60 3.25
C ALA A 122 1.82 -7.90 1.82
N GLY A 123 2.08 -9.10 1.35
CA GLY A 123 1.76 -9.55 -0.01
C GLY A 123 2.64 -8.96 -1.12
N HIS A 124 3.65 -8.15 -0.81
CA HIS A 124 4.54 -7.59 -1.81
C HIS A 124 5.88 -8.33 -1.82
N GLY A 125 6.34 -8.70 -3.02
CA GLY A 125 7.64 -9.36 -3.24
C GLY A 125 7.74 -10.82 -2.78
N SER A 126 6.68 -11.42 -2.24
CA SER A 126 6.67 -12.79 -1.68
C SER A 126 5.84 -13.78 -2.51
N GLY A 127 5.62 -13.47 -3.78
CA GLY A 127 4.91 -14.33 -4.73
C GLY A 127 3.40 -14.36 -4.55
N PHE A 128 2.72 -15.04 -5.48
CA PHE A 128 1.26 -15.09 -5.58
C PHE A 128 0.59 -15.64 -4.32
N GLU A 129 1.13 -16.72 -3.75
CA GLU A 129 0.50 -17.40 -2.60
C GLU A 129 0.37 -16.47 -1.38
N SER A 130 1.37 -15.61 -1.13
CA SER A 130 1.36 -14.66 -0.02
C SER A 130 0.23 -13.63 -0.11
N THR A 131 -0.36 -13.47 -1.29
CA THR A 131 -1.43 -12.49 -1.54
C THR A 131 -2.84 -13.05 -1.31
N LYS A 132 -3.00 -14.36 -1.13
CA LYS A 132 -4.32 -15.01 -0.99
C LYS A 132 -4.97 -14.77 0.38
N SER A 133 -4.19 -14.76 1.44
CA SER A 133 -4.64 -14.68 2.83
C SER A 133 -4.45 -13.31 3.45
N LEU A 134 -4.31 -12.27 2.63
CA LEU A 134 -4.13 -10.91 3.11
C LEU A 134 -5.37 -10.36 3.79
N GLU A 135 -5.14 -9.66 4.88
CA GLU A 135 -6.13 -8.85 5.58
C GLU A 135 -5.66 -7.40 5.66
N ALA A 136 -6.61 -6.47 5.65
CA ALA A 136 -6.31 -5.03 5.70
C ALA A 136 -5.46 -4.62 6.92
N LYS A 137 -5.61 -5.34 8.05
CA LYS A 137 -4.81 -5.10 9.25
C LYS A 137 -3.32 -5.37 9.06
N ASN A 138 -2.92 -6.27 8.14
CA ASN A 138 -1.51 -6.60 7.93
C ASN A 138 -0.69 -5.37 7.49
N PHE A 139 -1.28 -4.45 6.74
CA PHE A 139 -0.61 -3.20 6.37
C PHE A 139 -0.42 -2.25 7.56
N LEU A 140 -1.33 -2.29 8.54
CA LEU A 140 -1.18 -1.53 9.79
C LEU A 140 -0.09 -2.16 10.68
N GLU A 141 -0.02 -3.49 10.71
CA GLU A 141 1.04 -4.24 11.39
C GLU A 141 2.42 -3.91 10.81
N ASP A 142 2.55 -3.87 9.46
CA ASP A 142 3.79 -3.49 8.79
C ASP A 142 4.23 -2.05 9.12
N ALA A 143 3.27 -1.11 9.21
CA ALA A 143 3.58 0.26 9.58
C ALA A 143 4.02 0.37 11.05
N ALA A 144 3.37 -0.37 11.97
CA ALA A 144 3.78 -0.44 13.37
C ALA A 144 5.16 -1.06 13.54
N GLU A 145 5.43 -2.18 12.84
CA GLU A 145 6.74 -2.82 12.82
C GLU A 145 7.82 -1.87 12.31
N ALA A 146 7.53 -1.15 11.23
CA ALA A 146 8.47 -0.21 10.64
C ALA A 146 8.86 0.90 11.63
N VAL A 147 7.90 1.47 12.35
CA VAL A 147 8.18 2.45 13.42
C VAL A 147 8.98 1.83 14.56
N ALA A 148 8.65 0.58 14.98
CA ALA A 148 9.40 -0.11 16.03
C ALA A 148 10.87 -0.37 15.64
N VAL A 149 11.12 -0.79 14.40
CA VAL A 149 12.46 -0.96 13.85
C VAL A 149 13.20 0.39 13.82
N GLY A 150 12.51 1.45 13.35
CA GLY A 150 13.07 2.81 13.32
C GLY A 150 13.60 3.24 14.68
N ASN A 151 12.83 3.00 15.74
CA ASN A 151 13.24 3.32 17.13
C ASN A 151 14.39 2.44 17.65
N LYS A 152 14.65 1.29 17.03
CA LYS A 152 15.83 0.46 17.37
C LYS A 152 17.11 0.96 16.70
N ILE A 153 17.02 1.58 15.53
CA ILE A 153 18.17 1.99 14.73
C ILE A 153 18.43 3.51 14.74
N GLY A 154 17.54 4.31 15.32
CA GLY A 154 17.73 5.76 15.48
C GLY A 154 17.13 6.29 16.78
N ASN A 155 17.60 7.46 17.22
CA ASN A 155 17.03 8.17 18.37
C ASN A 155 15.77 8.93 18.01
N LYS A 156 15.69 9.41 16.76
CA LYS A 156 14.52 10.10 16.17
C LYS A 156 14.13 9.41 14.88
N VAL A 157 12.84 9.22 14.69
CA VAL A 157 12.27 8.48 13.53
C VAL A 157 11.69 9.44 12.51
N ILE A 158 12.21 9.39 11.29
CA ILE A 158 11.61 10.00 10.10
C ILE A 158 10.82 8.91 9.38
N LEU A 159 9.48 8.93 9.52
CA LEU A 159 8.61 7.99 8.82
C LEU A 159 8.28 8.55 7.43
N MET A 160 8.72 7.85 6.39
CA MET A 160 8.48 8.23 5.00
C MET A 160 7.54 7.22 4.33
N GLY A 161 6.49 7.71 3.68
CA GLY A 161 5.55 6.88 2.95
C GLY A 161 5.29 7.38 1.54
N PHE A 162 5.29 6.45 0.58
CA PHE A 162 4.96 6.71 -0.83
C PHE A 162 3.63 6.08 -1.19
N SER A 163 2.74 6.83 -1.88
CA SER A 163 1.44 6.33 -2.37
C SER A 163 0.64 5.64 -1.25
N ALA A 164 0.33 4.34 -1.35
CA ALA A 164 -0.35 3.58 -0.29
C ALA A 164 0.45 3.54 1.03
N GLY A 165 1.78 3.40 0.96
CA GLY A 165 2.64 3.52 2.14
C GLY A 165 2.49 4.88 2.83
N GLY A 166 2.25 5.95 2.07
CA GLY A 166 1.93 7.28 2.60
C GLY A 166 0.62 7.31 3.39
N SER A 167 -0.40 6.55 2.95
CA SER A 167 -1.66 6.41 3.70
C SER A 167 -1.43 5.73 5.05
N PHE A 168 -0.65 4.65 5.07
CA PHE A 168 -0.35 3.91 6.29
C PHE A 168 0.56 4.72 7.24
N ALA A 169 1.53 5.44 6.69
CA ALA A 169 2.37 6.36 7.45
C ALA A 169 1.54 7.47 8.12
N LEU A 170 0.58 8.05 7.40
CA LEU A 170 -0.34 9.05 7.95
C LEU A 170 -1.20 8.46 9.06
N MET A 171 -1.74 7.25 8.88
CA MET A 171 -2.53 6.58 9.92
C MET A 171 -1.68 6.31 11.18
N ALA A 172 -0.43 5.85 11.02
CA ALA A 172 0.50 5.63 12.13
C ALA A 172 0.82 6.94 12.87
N ALA A 173 1.04 8.04 12.13
CA ALA A 173 1.29 9.35 12.72
C ALA A 173 0.08 9.97 13.45
N LYS A 174 -1.12 9.44 13.20
CA LYS A 174 -2.37 9.83 13.88
C LYS A 174 -2.75 8.89 15.03
N ASP A 175 -2.11 7.75 15.14
CA ASP A 175 -2.31 6.85 16.28
C ASP A 175 -1.64 7.43 17.53
N GLN A 176 -2.37 7.42 18.65
CA GLN A 176 -1.91 8.06 19.88
C GLN A 176 -0.57 7.50 20.39
N LYS A 177 -0.36 6.18 20.28
CA LYS A 177 0.86 5.52 20.76
C LYS A 177 2.01 5.60 19.79
N LEU A 178 1.72 5.42 18.49
CA LEU A 178 2.76 5.45 17.46
C LEU A 178 3.25 6.87 17.19
N SER A 179 2.38 7.88 17.28
CA SER A 179 2.77 9.27 17.05
C SER A 179 3.86 9.75 18.03
N GLU A 180 3.89 9.23 19.25
CA GLU A 180 4.93 9.54 20.23
C GLU A 180 6.30 8.96 19.86
N LYS A 181 6.33 7.99 18.93
CA LYS A 181 7.53 7.28 18.44
C LYS A 181 8.00 7.79 17.07
N ILE A 182 7.38 8.82 16.53
CA ILE A 182 7.64 9.39 15.20
C ILE A 182 7.95 10.88 15.38
N ASP A 183 9.14 11.29 14.98
CA ASP A 183 9.57 12.68 15.09
C ASP A 183 9.27 13.51 13.84
N HIS A 184 9.24 12.88 12.67
CA HIS A 184 8.94 13.56 11.40
C HIS A 184 8.20 12.64 10.45
N LEU A 185 7.22 13.19 9.71
CA LEU A 185 6.45 12.48 8.71
C LEU A 185 6.75 13.05 7.32
N VAL A 186 7.14 12.19 6.38
CA VAL A 186 7.36 12.57 4.98
C VAL A 186 6.37 11.80 4.11
N LEU A 187 5.50 12.54 3.42
CA LEU A 187 4.48 11.97 2.55
C LEU A 187 4.77 12.31 1.10
N VAL A 188 5.02 11.28 0.29
CA VAL A 188 5.28 11.42 -1.14
C VAL A 188 4.08 10.87 -1.91
N ALA A 189 3.32 11.75 -2.55
CA ALA A 189 2.12 11.42 -3.30
C ALA A 189 1.21 10.40 -2.59
N PRO A 190 0.82 10.60 -1.31
CA PRO A 190 0.08 9.62 -0.55
C PRO A 190 -1.27 9.32 -1.19
N TRP A 191 -1.63 8.06 -1.22
CA TRP A 191 -2.88 7.62 -1.80
C TRP A 191 -4.03 7.78 -0.81
N THR A 192 -4.92 8.72 -1.08
CA THR A 192 -6.17 8.90 -0.34
C THR A 192 -7.34 8.44 -1.21
N PRO A 193 -7.88 7.23 -0.98
CA PRO A 193 -8.94 6.70 -1.82
C PRO A 193 -10.18 7.59 -1.78
N LYS A 194 -10.65 7.99 -2.97
CA LYS A 194 -11.91 8.73 -3.15
C LYS A 194 -12.88 7.84 -3.92
N LEU A 195 -14.15 7.85 -3.51
CA LEU A 195 -15.21 7.21 -4.30
C LEU A 195 -15.49 8.10 -5.51
N SER A 196 -15.03 7.66 -6.67
CA SER A 196 -15.34 8.27 -7.95
C SER A 196 -15.71 7.20 -8.99
N PRO A 197 -16.51 7.52 -10.02
CA PRO A 197 -16.92 6.54 -11.02
C PRO A 197 -15.77 5.76 -11.66
N PRO A 198 -14.63 6.37 -12.05
CA PRO A 198 -13.50 5.62 -12.60
C PRO A 198 -12.90 4.61 -11.60
N TYR A 199 -12.76 4.99 -10.33
CA TYR A 199 -12.28 4.07 -9.29
C TYR A 199 -13.27 2.94 -9.01
N PHE A 200 -14.57 3.24 -9.05
CA PHE A 200 -15.61 2.22 -8.93
C PHE A 200 -15.49 1.19 -10.06
N LEU A 201 -15.37 1.62 -11.31
CA LEU A 201 -15.22 0.72 -12.46
C LEU A 201 -13.92 -0.09 -12.40
N ALA A 202 -12.80 0.52 -12.04
CA ALA A 202 -11.53 -0.17 -11.86
C ALA A 202 -11.62 -1.22 -10.75
N ALA A 203 -12.21 -0.87 -9.60
CA ALA A 203 -12.42 -1.78 -8.50
C ALA A 203 -13.32 -2.95 -8.89
N THR A 204 -14.44 -2.72 -9.61
CA THR A 204 -15.33 -3.81 -10.06
C THR A 204 -14.60 -4.82 -10.93
N GLY A 205 -13.69 -4.38 -11.81
CA GLY A 205 -12.86 -5.27 -12.62
C GLY A 205 -12.02 -6.24 -11.79
N LEU A 206 -11.57 -5.82 -10.61
CA LEU A 206 -10.76 -6.63 -9.70
C LEU A 206 -11.55 -7.72 -8.93
N PHE A 207 -12.89 -7.79 -9.07
CA PHE A 207 -13.71 -8.80 -8.39
C PHE A 207 -13.93 -10.08 -9.20
N PHE A 208 -13.75 -10.03 -10.52
CA PHE A 208 -14.13 -11.14 -11.40
C PHE A 208 -13.05 -12.21 -11.59
N LYS A 209 -11.80 -11.87 -11.34
CA LYS A 209 -10.69 -12.82 -11.43
C LYS A 209 -10.10 -13.06 -10.06
N SER A 210 -9.65 -14.29 -9.81
CA SER A 210 -8.91 -14.63 -8.58
C SER A 210 -7.43 -14.25 -8.68
N GLN A 211 -6.89 -14.25 -9.90
CA GLN A 211 -5.47 -14.03 -10.18
C GLN A 211 -5.30 -12.95 -11.24
N TYR A 212 -4.32 -12.09 -11.02
CA TYR A 212 -3.92 -11.03 -11.93
C TYR A 212 -2.45 -11.17 -12.25
N LYS A 213 -2.13 -11.03 -13.54
CA LYS A 213 -0.76 -10.91 -14.05
C LYS A 213 -0.66 -9.62 -14.84
N PHE A 214 0.27 -8.78 -14.43
CA PHE A 214 0.61 -7.53 -15.11
C PHE A 214 2.09 -7.55 -15.45
N ASN A 215 2.44 -6.87 -16.51
CA ASN A 215 3.82 -6.51 -16.78
C ASN A 215 3.96 -5.01 -16.59
N PHE A 216 4.15 -4.58 -15.34
CA PHE A 216 4.28 -3.17 -15.01
C PHE A 216 5.46 -2.50 -15.73
N PRO A 217 6.65 -3.10 -15.83
CA PRO A 217 7.74 -2.52 -16.61
C PRO A 217 7.32 -2.17 -18.03
N ARG A 218 6.66 -3.10 -18.73
CA ARG A 218 6.17 -2.88 -20.10
C ARG A 218 5.02 -1.85 -20.15
N MET A 219 4.16 -1.84 -19.15
CA MET A 219 3.03 -0.89 -19.07
C MET A 219 3.52 0.57 -18.93
N PHE A 220 4.66 0.77 -18.27
CA PHE A 220 5.27 2.09 -18.06
C PHE A 220 6.46 2.36 -19.00
N ASP A 221 6.62 1.53 -20.05
CA ASP A 221 7.70 1.65 -21.04
C ASP A 221 9.11 1.67 -20.42
N LEU A 222 9.29 0.88 -19.35
CA LEU A 222 10.57 0.76 -18.65
C LEU A 222 11.49 -0.23 -19.38
N PRO A 223 12.81 0.06 -19.46
CA PRO A 223 13.65 -0.49 -20.52
C PRO A 223 14.09 -1.94 -20.41
N ASN A 224 13.87 -2.67 -19.31
CA ASN A 224 14.36 -4.06 -19.19
C ASN A 224 13.87 -4.86 -17.99
N GLU A 225 14.24 -6.15 -17.96
CA GLU A 225 13.94 -7.11 -16.88
C GLU A 225 14.56 -6.75 -15.53
N GLU A 226 15.55 -5.85 -15.46
CA GLU A 226 16.12 -5.36 -14.21
C GLU A 226 15.09 -4.61 -13.34
N TRP A 227 14.02 -4.10 -13.95
CA TRP A 227 12.93 -3.39 -13.26
C TRP A 227 11.85 -4.31 -12.69
N ASP A 228 11.90 -5.60 -13.04
CA ASP A 228 10.90 -6.57 -12.58
C ASP A 228 10.80 -6.69 -11.05
N PRO A 229 11.91 -6.64 -10.27
CA PRO A 229 11.86 -6.69 -8.81
C PRO A 229 11.27 -5.46 -8.14
N PHE A 230 11.06 -4.39 -8.90
CA PHE A 230 10.44 -3.16 -8.37
C PHE A 230 8.92 -3.30 -8.23
N TRP A 231 8.33 -4.35 -8.86
CA TRP A 231 6.89 -4.50 -9.01
C TRP A 231 6.38 -5.87 -8.59
N VAL A 232 5.12 -5.90 -8.16
CA VAL A 232 4.36 -7.12 -7.91
C VAL A 232 3.56 -7.44 -9.15
N ASN A 233 4.14 -8.22 -10.06
CA ASN A 233 3.54 -8.49 -11.37
C ASN A 233 2.44 -9.55 -11.34
N GLU A 234 2.42 -10.39 -10.31
CA GLU A 234 1.42 -11.45 -10.15
C GLU A 234 0.86 -11.47 -8.73
N PHE A 235 -0.47 -11.39 -8.60
CA PHE A 235 -1.13 -11.35 -7.30
C PHE A 235 -2.56 -11.88 -7.34
N HIS A 236 -3.04 -12.33 -6.18
CA HIS A 236 -4.44 -12.64 -5.95
C HIS A 236 -5.24 -11.35 -5.75
N ARG A 237 -6.54 -11.38 -6.10
CA ARG A 237 -7.45 -10.23 -5.93
C ARG A 237 -7.50 -9.66 -4.50
N GLU A 238 -7.14 -10.44 -3.50
CA GLU A 238 -7.13 -9.94 -2.11
C GLU A 238 -6.09 -8.83 -1.91
N LEU A 239 -4.98 -8.81 -2.63
CA LEU A 239 -4.01 -7.73 -2.50
C LEU A 239 -4.63 -6.34 -2.75
N PRO A 240 -5.20 -6.03 -3.94
CA PRO A 240 -5.82 -4.72 -4.16
C PRO A 240 -7.05 -4.48 -3.29
N ARG A 241 -7.81 -5.53 -2.95
CA ARG A 241 -9.01 -5.41 -2.10
C ARG A 241 -8.64 -4.99 -0.68
N GLN A 242 -7.69 -5.66 -0.06
CA GLN A 242 -7.29 -5.37 1.30
C GLN A 242 -6.49 -4.06 1.41
N LEU A 243 -5.70 -3.71 0.39
CA LEU A 243 -5.09 -2.38 0.27
C LEU A 243 -6.16 -1.28 0.24
N TRP A 244 -7.23 -1.48 -0.56
CA TRP A 244 -8.35 -0.54 -0.61
C TRP A 244 -9.02 -0.42 0.76
N VAL A 245 -9.39 -1.52 1.40
CA VAL A 245 -10.06 -1.52 2.71
C VAL A 245 -9.21 -0.79 3.74
N ALA A 246 -7.91 -1.08 3.82
CA ALA A 246 -7.01 -0.42 4.76
C ALA A 246 -6.92 1.10 4.49
N ALA A 247 -6.59 1.51 3.27
CA ALA A 247 -6.43 2.91 2.91
C ALA A 247 -7.76 3.67 3.00
N PHE A 248 -8.88 3.08 2.59
CA PHE A 248 -10.22 3.68 2.67
C PHE A 248 -10.68 3.87 4.11
N SER A 249 -10.26 3.01 5.04
CA SER A 249 -10.53 3.18 6.46
C SER A 249 -9.92 4.49 7.01
N GLY A 250 -8.75 4.88 6.50
CA GLY A 250 -8.06 6.11 6.88
C GLY A 250 -8.52 7.38 6.15
N ARG A 251 -9.47 7.32 5.21
CA ARG A 251 -9.84 8.44 4.34
C ARG A 251 -10.35 9.70 5.03
N LYS A 252 -10.84 9.56 6.26
CA LYS A 252 -11.33 10.68 7.08
C LYS A 252 -10.24 11.36 7.90
N LEU A 253 -9.01 10.82 7.87
CA LEU A 253 -7.89 11.44 8.56
C LEU A 253 -7.48 12.71 7.81
N GLU A 254 -7.50 13.84 8.49
CA GLU A 254 -7.08 15.12 7.95
C GLU A 254 -5.57 15.28 8.10
N PHE A 255 -4.90 15.75 7.04
CA PHE A 255 -3.45 15.89 7.02
C PHE A 255 -2.95 16.95 8.03
N LEU A 256 -3.77 17.98 8.29
CA LEU A 256 -3.36 19.16 9.06
C LEU A 256 -3.40 18.99 10.58
N GLU A 257 -3.94 17.89 11.10
CA GLU A 257 -4.14 17.69 12.54
C GLU A 257 -3.12 16.73 13.17
N THR A 258 -1.89 16.68 12.72
CA THR A 258 -0.85 15.93 13.42
C THR A 258 0.00 16.84 14.28
N LYS A 259 0.44 16.37 15.45
CA LYS A 259 1.43 17.06 16.29
C LYS A 259 2.85 16.90 15.74
N ILE A 260 3.05 16.02 14.78
CA ILE A 260 4.34 15.68 14.16
C ILE A 260 4.56 16.64 12.99
N PRO A 261 5.78 17.20 12.83
CA PRO A 261 6.14 17.95 11.63
C PRO A 261 5.94 17.11 10.37
N VAL A 262 5.26 17.65 9.36
CA VAL A 262 4.93 16.95 8.12
C VAL A 262 5.55 17.65 6.93
N SER A 263 6.33 16.89 6.15
CA SER A 263 6.75 17.27 4.80
C SER A 263 5.88 16.54 3.78
N TYR A 264 5.27 17.29 2.88
CA TYR A 264 4.37 16.74 1.88
C TYR A 264 4.83 17.12 0.48
N THR A 265 4.91 16.15 -0.41
CA THR A 265 5.15 16.38 -1.84
C THR A 265 4.05 15.71 -2.67
N HIS A 266 3.54 16.45 -3.65
CA HIS A 266 2.62 15.93 -4.66
C HIS A 266 3.16 16.29 -6.04
N LEU A 267 3.63 15.28 -6.78
CA LEU A 267 4.03 15.47 -8.17
C LEU A 267 2.76 15.67 -9.01
N ARG A 268 2.52 16.88 -9.49
CA ARG A 268 1.52 17.11 -10.53
C ARG A 268 2.14 16.68 -11.85
N ALA A 269 1.45 15.80 -12.58
CA ALA A 269 1.89 15.25 -13.86
C ALA A 269 2.06 16.29 -15.01
N HIS A 270 2.01 17.58 -14.71
CA HIS A 270 2.06 18.68 -15.68
C HIS A 270 3.24 19.65 -15.47
N GLU A 271 4.20 19.30 -14.61
CA GLU A 271 5.36 20.19 -14.33
C GLU A 271 6.69 19.53 -14.73
N THR A 272 6.65 18.57 -15.65
CA THR A 272 7.85 18.01 -16.33
C THR A 272 7.80 18.31 -17.82
#